data_a736688acde457688dbd3b591d48d496
#
_entry.id   a736688acde457688dbd3b591d48d496
#
_cell.length_a   1.000
_cell.length_b   1.000
_cell.length_c   1.000
_cell.angle_alpha   90.00
_cell.angle_beta   90.00
_cell.angle_gamma   90.00
#
_symmetry.space_group_name_H-M   'P 1'
#
loop_
_entity.id
_entity.type
_entity.pdbx_description
1 polymer ?
#
loop_
_entity_poly.entity_id
_entity_poly.type
_entity_poly.pdbx_seq_one_letter_code
_entity_poly.pdbx_strand_id
1 'polypeptide(L)' 'PLYHIDLYRLGSSDELYSAGIEEYIYGDGVSVIEWADSIPDLLDVCTIVIRLSSLGDERRSIEIERRGYGKRQQPCHE' A
#
# COMPACT_ATOMS: atom_id res chain seq x y z
N PRO A 1 7.05 -13.76 -6.62
CA PRO A 1 6.32 -13.96 -5.35
C PRO A 1 5.31 -12.83 -5.10
N LEU A 2 4.29 -13.16 -4.33
CA LEU A 2 3.29 -12.20 -3.91
C LEU A 2 3.38 -12.04 -2.40
N TYR A 3 3.49 -10.81 -1.94
CA TYR A 3 3.56 -10.50 -0.52
C TYR A 3 2.34 -9.69 -0.12
N HIS A 4 1.80 -9.98 1.04
CA HIS A 4 0.70 -9.22 1.61
C HIS A 4 1.18 -8.58 2.90
N ILE A 5 1.12 -7.27 2.97
CA ILE A 5 1.65 -6.49 4.07
C ILE A 5 0.52 -5.65 4.67
N ASP A 6 0.25 -5.83 5.96
CA ASP A 6 -0.79 -5.09 6.65
C ASP A 6 -0.13 -4.11 7.62
N LEU A 7 -0.34 -2.82 7.40
CA LEU A 7 0.26 -1.76 8.18
C LEU A 7 -0.72 -1.15 9.20
N TYR A 8 -1.77 -1.84 9.52
CA TYR A 8 -2.83 -1.28 10.37
C TYR A 8 -2.31 -0.65 11.66
N ARG A 9 -1.27 -1.23 12.26
CA ARG A 9 -0.74 -0.75 13.52
C ARG A 9 0.57 0.02 13.40
N LEU A 10 1.09 0.18 12.20
CA LEU A 10 2.31 0.94 12.00
C LEU A 10 1.96 2.37 11.64
N GLY A 11 2.60 3.31 12.30
CA GLY A 11 2.29 4.72 12.12
C GLY A 11 3.42 5.56 11.56
N SER A 12 4.58 4.97 11.30
CA SER A 12 5.71 5.76 10.83
C SER A 12 6.63 4.93 9.95
N SER A 13 7.45 5.64 9.17
CA SER A 13 8.47 5.02 8.35
C SER A 13 9.52 4.30 9.20
N ASP A 14 9.80 4.83 10.38
CA ASP A 14 10.79 4.21 11.26
C ASP A 14 10.33 2.83 11.71
N GLU A 15 9.04 2.68 12.00
CA GLU A 15 8.50 1.38 12.35
C GLU A 15 8.56 0.42 11.18
N LEU A 16 8.34 0.93 9.97
CA LEU A 16 8.42 0.14 8.76
C LEU A 16 9.84 -0.43 8.59
N TYR A 17 10.85 0.41 8.72
CA TYR A 17 12.23 -0.01 8.59
C TYR A 17 12.62 -1.00 9.69
N SER A 18 12.19 -0.74 10.91
CA SER A 18 12.50 -1.62 12.03
C SER A 18 11.93 -3.01 11.85
N ALA A 19 10.80 -3.12 11.19
CA ALA A 19 10.16 -4.40 10.91
C ALA A 19 10.77 -5.12 9.70
N GLY A 20 11.66 -4.47 8.97
CA GLY A 20 12.30 -5.08 7.79
C GLY A 20 11.36 -5.24 6.61
N ILE A 21 10.24 -4.53 6.61
CA ILE A 21 9.20 -4.68 5.58
C ILE A 21 9.68 -4.16 4.23
N GLU A 22 10.58 -3.19 4.22
CA GLU A 22 11.06 -2.59 2.99
C GLU A 22 11.71 -3.60 2.05
N GLU A 23 12.29 -4.66 2.57
CA GLU A 23 12.88 -5.69 1.73
C GLU A 23 11.86 -6.34 0.81
N TYR A 24 10.62 -6.45 1.28
CA TYR A 24 9.56 -7.01 0.49
C TYR A 24 9.01 -5.99 -0.50
N ILE A 25 8.94 -4.73 -0.10
CA ILE A 25 8.40 -3.67 -0.94
C ILE A 25 9.31 -3.42 -2.15
N TYR A 26 10.60 -3.41 -1.93
CA TYR A 26 11.57 -3.14 -2.99
C TYR A 26 12.22 -4.40 -3.57
N GLY A 27 11.79 -5.57 -3.10
CA GLY A 27 12.34 -6.82 -3.57
C GLY A 27 11.74 -7.27 -4.89
N ASP A 28 12.00 -8.52 -5.24
CA ASP A 28 11.43 -9.13 -6.43
C ASP A 28 10.01 -9.57 -6.12
N GLY A 29 9.08 -9.29 -6.98
CA GLY A 29 7.72 -9.74 -6.79
C GLY A 29 6.76 -8.59 -6.63
N VAL A 30 5.55 -8.91 -6.22
CA VAL A 30 4.47 -7.94 -6.05
C VAL A 30 4.08 -7.87 -4.59
N SER A 31 3.96 -6.67 -4.06
CA SER A 31 3.52 -6.45 -2.68
C SER A 31 2.16 -5.78 -2.69
N VAL A 32 1.22 -6.33 -1.95
CA VAL A 32 -0.09 -5.72 -1.70
C VAL A 32 -0.05 -5.18 -0.28
N ILE A 33 -0.18 -3.86 -0.14
CA ILE A 33 -0.02 -3.18 1.14
C ILE A 33 -1.35 -2.62 1.58
N GLU A 34 -1.85 -3.07 2.72
CA GLU A 34 -3.07 -2.54 3.32
C GLU A 34 -2.72 -1.44 4.32
N TRP A 35 -3.58 -0.45 4.40
CA TRP A 35 -3.42 0.71 5.28
C TRP A 35 -2.16 1.51 4.93
N ALA A 36 -1.84 1.58 3.65
CA ALA A 36 -0.65 2.29 3.18
C ALA A 36 -0.70 3.78 3.47
N ASP A 37 -1.89 4.35 3.61
CA ASP A 37 -2.06 5.76 3.93
C ASP A 37 -1.58 6.12 5.33
N SER A 38 -1.38 5.13 6.19
CA SER A 38 -0.79 5.35 7.51
C SER A 38 0.64 5.89 7.38
N ILE A 39 1.30 5.59 6.28
CA ILE A 39 2.66 6.04 6.01
C ILE A 39 2.65 6.69 4.63
N PRO A 40 2.42 8.02 4.57
CA PRO A 40 2.24 8.69 3.27
C PRO A 40 3.36 8.49 2.27
N ASP A 41 4.60 8.34 2.74
CA ASP A 41 5.73 8.13 1.84
C ASP A 41 5.60 6.85 1.03
N LEU A 42 4.87 5.87 1.54
CA LEU A 42 4.65 4.63 0.82
C LEU A 42 3.77 4.82 -0.40
N LEU A 43 2.81 5.73 -0.33
CA LEU A 43 1.92 5.97 -1.46
C LEU A 43 2.70 6.48 -2.67
N ASP A 44 3.81 7.15 -2.44
CA ASP A 44 4.63 7.69 -3.52
C ASP A 44 5.33 6.60 -4.32
N VAL A 45 5.55 5.44 -3.73
CA VAL A 45 6.22 4.34 -4.43
C VAL A 45 5.24 3.32 -4.99
N CYS A 46 3.96 3.49 -4.73
CA CYS A 46 2.95 2.59 -5.24
C CYS A 46 2.63 2.92 -6.70
N THR A 47 2.52 1.89 -7.52
CA THR A 47 2.13 2.09 -8.91
C THR A 47 0.63 2.05 -9.10
N ILE A 48 -0.06 1.40 -8.17
CA ILE A 48 -1.52 1.33 -8.17
C ILE A 48 -1.99 1.64 -6.76
N VAL A 49 -2.89 2.59 -6.61
CA VAL A 49 -3.49 2.92 -5.32
C VAL A 49 -4.98 2.65 -5.42
N ILE A 50 -5.49 1.88 -4.47
CA ILE A 50 -6.90 1.54 -4.40
C ILE A 50 -7.46 2.15 -3.13
N ARG A 51 -8.44 3.05 -3.28
CA ARG A 51 -9.10 3.68 -2.14
C ARG A 51 -10.48 3.12 -1.97
N LEU A 52 -10.78 2.64 -0.77
CA LEU A 52 -12.07 2.08 -0.41
C LEU A 52 -12.73 3.01 0.59
N SER A 53 -13.96 3.41 0.30
CA SER A 53 -14.71 4.29 1.19
C SER A 53 -16.09 3.74 1.43
N SER A 54 -16.59 3.88 2.66
CA SER A 54 -17.95 3.52 2.97
C SER A 54 -18.87 4.68 2.64
N LEU A 55 -19.95 4.40 1.95
CA LEU A 55 -20.98 5.39 1.64
C LEU A 55 -22.22 5.23 2.52
N GLY A 56 -22.14 4.36 3.53
CA GLY A 56 -23.29 4.03 4.36
C GLY A 56 -24.20 3.02 3.66
N ASP A 57 -25.20 2.52 4.38
CA ASP A 57 -26.24 1.65 3.80
C ASP A 57 -25.70 0.51 2.94
N GLU A 58 -24.62 -0.12 3.40
CA GLU A 58 -24.00 -1.25 2.71
C GLU A 58 -23.37 -0.91 1.37
N ARG A 59 -23.27 0.37 1.03
CA ARG A 59 -22.61 0.79 -0.21
C ARG A 59 -21.19 1.23 0.06
N ARG A 60 -20.33 1.01 -0.92
CA ARG A 60 -18.93 1.40 -0.84
C ARG A 60 -18.49 1.97 -2.17
N SER A 61 -17.54 2.88 -2.11
CA SER A 61 -16.89 3.35 -3.32
C SER A 61 -15.50 2.76 -3.41
N ILE A 62 -15.06 2.49 -4.63
CA ILE A 62 -13.74 1.98 -4.91
C ILE A 62 -13.13 2.88 -5.97
N GLU A 63 -12.01 3.50 -5.64
CA GLU A 63 -11.28 4.32 -6.60
C GLU A 63 -9.95 3.66 -6.89
N ILE A 64 -9.61 3.56 -8.14
CA ILE A 64 -8.35 2.95 -8.56
C ILE A 64 -7.55 3.99 -9.32
N GLU A 65 -6.37 4.29 -8.81
CA GLU A 65 -5.46 5.24 -9.42
C GLU A 65 -4.21 4.49 -9.89
N ARG A 66 -3.92 4.58 -11.17
CA ARG A 66 -2.70 4.02 -11.71
C ARG A 66 -1.70 5.16 -11.85
N ARG A 67 -0.58 5.07 -11.16
CA ARG A 67 0.41 6.14 -11.16
C ARG A 67 1.52 5.96 -12.20
N GLY A 68 1.83 4.73 -12.53
CA GLY A 68 2.80 4.46 -13.57
C GLY A 68 4.22 4.89 -13.31
N TYR A 69 4.55 5.12 -12.07
CA TYR A 69 5.85 5.62 -11.72
C TYR A 69 6.80 4.54 -11.35
N GLY A 70 7.48 4.07 -11.59
CA GLY A 70 8.37 3.14 -11.05
C GLY A 70 8.54 1.92 -11.87
N LYS A 71 9.55 1.25 -11.57
CA LYS A 71 9.93 0.05 -12.27
C LYS A 71 9.24 -1.19 -11.74
N ARG A 72 8.47 -1.05 -10.66
CA ARG A 72 7.84 -2.18 -10.01
C ARG A 72 6.37 -1.92 -9.84
N GLN A 73 5.59 -2.95 -9.99
CA GLN A 73 4.17 -2.86 -9.78
C GLN A 73 3.86 -3.32 -8.38
N GLN A 74 3.53 -2.37 -7.53
CA GLN A 74 3.22 -2.64 -6.14
C GLN A 74 1.88 -2.02 -5.83
N PRO A 75 0.80 -2.79 -5.90
CA PRO A 75 -0.50 -2.26 -5.55
C PRO A 75 -0.57 -1.93 -4.08
N CYS A 76 -1.11 -0.76 -3.79
CA CYS A 76 -1.36 -0.31 -2.44
C CYS A 76 -2.84 -0.13 -2.23
N HIS A 77 -3.28 -0.36 -1.02
CA HIS A 77 -4.68 -0.39 -0.67
C HIS A 77 -4.88 0.40 0.64
N GLU A 78 -5.74 1.39 0.57
CA GLU A 78 -6.10 2.20 1.74
C GLU A 78 -7.33 1.67 2.44
#